data_68ef54cf7e2fe80812bec11957f79dec
#
_entry.id   68ef54cf7e2fe80812bec11957f79dec
#
_cell.length_a   1.000
_cell.length_b   1.000
_cell.length_c   1.000
_cell.angle_alpha   90.00
_cell.angle_beta   90.00
_cell.angle_gamma   90.00
#
_symmetry.space_group_name_H-M   'P 1'
#
loop_
_entity.id
_entity.type
_entity.pdbx_description
1 polymer ?
#
loop_
_entity_poly.entity_id
_entity_poly.type
_entity_poly.pdbx_seq_one_letter_code
_entity_poly.pdbx_strand_id
1 'polypeptide(L)'
;MANTKEIQKRMKSIQDTMKITNAMYMISSSKMTHARKKLADTEPYFYALQSAISRLLRHIPDAKSRYFDQHEEIPDDKKRRGYIVITADKGLAGAYNHNVIKMAHELFEQGENNKLFVVGELGRQYFTKEGLEVDTEFKYTVQNPSLHRARVITERILELYNNNELDEVYIIYTKMENSFSMEAEMMKLLPLVKEDFMGKAPVDIYQEEIKADTTMQDILEHVVPNYVNGFIYGALVESFASEHNSRMMAMQAATDSAKEMLQTLSIEYNRVRQAAITQQITEVIGGAKAQKKKKKK
;
A
#
# COMPACT_ATOMS: atom_id res chain seq x y z
N MET A 1 -39.10 12.06 20.58
CA MET A 1 -38.98 12.57 19.20
C MET A 1 -37.67 13.29 19.05
N ALA A 2 -36.91 13.02 17.97
CA ALA A 2 -35.65 13.74 17.73
C ALA A 2 -35.95 15.25 17.61
N ASN A 3 -35.16 16.07 18.29
CA ASN A 3 -35.34 17.52 18.27
C ASN A 3 -34.83 18.04 16.91
N THR A 4 -35.57 18.93 16.24
CA THR A 4 -35.17 19.56 14.97
C THR A 4 -33.76 20.12 15.00
N LYS A 5 -33.31 20.65 16.13
CA LYS A 5 -31.94 21.13 16.36
C LYS A 5 -30.91 20.01 16.31
N GLU A 6 -31.23 18.83 16.80
CA GLU A 6 -30.35 17.66 16.79
C GLU A 6 -30.14 17.13 15.37
N ILE A 7 -31.24 16.98 14.61
CA ILE A 7 -31.16 16.57 13.19
C ILE A 7 -30.33 17.58 12.38
N GLN A 8 -30.56 18.88 12.60
CA GLN A 8 -29.80 19.93 11.91
C GLN A 8 -28.31 19.89 12.25
N LYS A 9 -27.96 19.67 13.53
CA LYS A 9 -26.56 19.52 13.95
C LYS A 9 -25.92 18.30 13.29
N ARG A 10 -26.63 17.17 13.20
CA ARG A 10 -26.17 15.96 12.55
C ARG A 10 -25.95 16.16 11.06
N MET A 11 -26.90 16.82 10.37
CA MET A 11 -26.76 17.17 8.95
C MET A 11 -25.50 18.02 8.70
N LYS A 12 -25.27 19.03 9.55
CA LYS A 12 -24.07 19.89 9.45
C LYS A 12 -22.79 19.09 9.62
N SER A 13 -22.74 18.20 10.61
CA SER A 13 -21.58 17.33 10.85
C SER A 13 -21.27 16.42 9.64
N ILE A 14 -22.31 15.84 9.03
CA ILE A 14 -22.16 15.01 7.82
C ILE A 14 -21.67 15.85 6.63
N GLN A 15 -22.18 17.08 6.45
CA GLN A 15 -21.70 17.99 5.41
C GLN A 15 -20.23 18.34 5.58
N ASP A 16 -19.77 18.56 6.81
CA ASP A 16 -18.36 18.85 7.08
C ASP A 16 -17.48 17.62 6.86
N THR A 17 -17.93 16.44 7.26
CA THR A 17 -17.26 15.18 6.95
C THR A 17 -17.12 14.97 5.43
N MET A 18 -18.18 15.25 4.67
CA MET A 18 -18.18 15.11 3.21
C MET A 18 -17.18 16.07 2.53
N LYS A 19 -16.98 17.27 3.07
CA LYS A 19 -15.91 18.17 2.58
C LYS A 19 -14.53 17.58 2.80
N ILE A 20 -14.31 16.96 3.96
CA ILE A 20 -13.02 16.31 4.31
C ILE A 20 -12.77 15.11 3.39
N THR A 21 -13.75 14.21 3.22
CA THR A 21 -13.60 13.03 2.36
C THR A 21 -13.34 13.43 0.91
N ASN A 22 -14.01 14.46 0.41
CA ASN A 22 -13.78 14.98 -0.94
C ASN A 22 -12.37 15.58 -1.11
N ALA A 23 -11.89 16.34 -0.12
CA ALA A 23 -10.52 16.84 -0.12
C ALA A 23 -9.48 15.70 -0.10
N MET A 24 -9.71 14.66 0.71
CA MET A 24 -8.84 13.48 0.78
C MET A 24 -8.86 12.68 -0.54
N TYR A 25 -10.01 12.59 -1.21
CA TYR A 25 -10.13 12.01 -2.55
C TYR A 25 -9.22 12.74 -3.54
N MET A 26 -9.31 14.08 -3.61
CA MET A 26 -8.51 14.89 -4.53
C MET A 26 -7.00 14.77 -4.27
N ILE A 27 -6.60 14.82 -3.00
CA ILE A 27 -5.20 14.66 -2.60
C ILE A 27 -4.67 13.27 -3.01
N SER A 28 -5.46 12.22 -2.75
CA SER A 28 -5.07 10.85 -3.08
C SER A 28 -4.96 10.64 -4.59
N SER A 29 -5.90 11.17 -5.37
CA SER A 29 -5.87 11.14 -6.83
C SER A 29 -4.61 11.80 -7.40
N SER A 30 -4.25 12.99 -6.88
CA SER A 30 -3.04 13.70 -7.29
C SER A 30 -1.77 12.91 -6.96
N LYS A 31 -1.68 12.37 -5.75
CA LYS A 31 -0.52 11.56 -5.31
C LYS A 31 -0.37 10.27 -6.11
N MET A 32 -1.46 9.57 -6.39
CA MET A 32 -1.47 8.37 -7.23
C MET A 32 -0.95 8.67 -8.64
N THR A 33 -1.46 9.75 -9.27
CA THR A 33 -1.03 10.14 -10.62
C THR A 33 0.46 10.48 -10.65
N HIS A 34 0.95 11.19 -9.62
CA HIS A 34 2.38 11.52 -9.52
C HIS A 34 3.26 10.27 -9.31
N ALA A 35 2.81 9.33 -8.50
CA ALA A 35 3.52 8.06 -8.29
C ALA A 35 3.60 7.24 -9.58
N ARG A 36 2.50 7.08 -10.30
CA ARG A 36 2.47 6.37 -11.59
C ARG A 36 3.43 6.99 -12.62
N LYS A 37 3.49 8.32 -12.67
CA LYS A 37 4.44 9.00 -13.56
C LYS A 37 5.89 8.67 -13.18
N LYS A 38 6.23 8.74 -11.88
CA LYS A 38 7.58 8.38 -11.40
C LYS A 38 7.95 6.93 -11.74
N LEU A 39 7.00 6.00 -11.63
CA LEU A 39 7.23 4.60 -11.97
C LEU A 39 7.53 4.47 -13.47
N ALA A 40 6.69 5.04 -14.32
CA ALA A 40 6.87 5.03 -15.78
C ALA A 40 8.21 5.66 -16.21
N ASP A 41 8.64 6.75 -15.54
CA ASP A 41 9.91 7.42 -15.85
C ASP A 41 11.14 6.55 -15.47
N THR A 42 11.00 5.62 -14.54
CA THR A 42 12.12 4.75 -14.06
C THR A 42 12.08 3.33 -14.61
N GLU A 43 10.96 2.88 -15.11
CA GLU A 43 10.76 1.55 -15.69
C GLU A 43 11.80 1.17 -16.79
N PRO A 44 12.15 2.07 -17.74
CA PRO A 44 13.16 1.76 -18.77
C PRO A 44 14.53 1.41 -18.19
N TYR A 45 14.91 2.04 -17.07
CA TYR A 45 16.17 1.74 -16.38
C TYR A 45 16.18 0.31 -15.80
N PHE A 46 15.06 -0.15 -15.25
CA PHE A 46 14.96 -1.51 -14.70
C PHE A 46 14.99 -2.57 -15.80
N TYR A 47 14.31 -2.34 -16.91
CA TYR A 47 14.41 -3.23 -18.07
C TYR A 47 15.82 -3.28 -18.64
N ALA A 48 16.55 -2.18 -18.62
CA ALA A 48 17.96 -2.16 -19.03
C ALA A 48 18.84 -3.02 -18.09
N LEU A 49 18.64 -2.93 -16.76
CA LEU A 49 19.35 -3.77 -15.80
C LEU A 49 19.00 -5.26 -15.97
N GLN A 50 17.72 -5.59 -16.12
CA GLN A 50 17.27 -6.96 -16.38
C GLN A 50 17.88 -7.52 -17.66
N SER A 51 17.90 -6.72 -18.73
CA SER A 51 18.55 -7.10 -19.99
C SER A 51 20.06 -7.30 -19.83
N ALA A 52 20.72 -6.46 -19.05
CA ALA A 52 22.16 -6.60 -18.78
C ALA A 52 22.46 -7.91 -18.03
N ILE A 53 21.69 -8.24 -16.98
CA ILE A 53 21.81 -9.52 -16.25
C ILE A 53 21.56 -10.69 -17.22
N SER A 54 20.51 -10.62 -18.01
CA SER A 54 20.18 -11.65 -19.01
C SER A 54 21.32 -11.88 -20.01
N ARG A 55 21.98 -10.83 -20.49
CA ARG A 55 23.14 -10.93 -21.38
C ARG A 55 24.35 -11.55 -20.68
N LEU A 56 24.64 -11.12 -19.45
CA LEU A 56 25.75 -11.65 -18.67
C LEU A 56 25.57 -13.17 -18.41
N LEU A 57 24.39 -13.59 -17.97
CA LEU A 57 24.08 -15.00 -17.70
C LEU A 57 24.18 -15.90 -18.96
N ARG A 58 23.90 -15.36 -20.15
CA ARG A 58 24.13 -16.11 -21.41
C ARG A 58 25.60 -16.34 -21.71
N HIS A 59 26.48 -15.42 -21.32
CA HIS A 59 27.93 -15.55 -21.52
C HIS A 59 28.59 -16.38 -20.43
N ILE A 60 28.00 -16.44 -19.23
CA ILE A 60 28.47 -17.19 -18.09
C ILE A 60 27.33 -18.01 -17.48
N PRO A 61 26.89 -19.11 -18.12
CA PRO A 61 25.78 -19.94 -17.57
C PRO A 61 26.10 -20.49 -16.19
N ASP A 62 27.37 -20.83 -15.96
CA ASP A 62 27.89 -21.40 -14.72
C ASP A 62 28.38 -20.33 -13.71
N ALA A 63 27.94 -19.07 -13.84
CA ALA A 63 28.34 -18.01 -12.91
C ALA A 63 28.00 -18.42 -11.46
N LYS A 64 29.02 -18.46 -10.63
CA LYS A 64 28.91 -18.76 -9.19
C LYS A 64 28.80 -17.45 -8.44
N SER A 65 27.64 -16.81 -8.50
CA SER A 65 27.36 -15.63 -7.66
C SER A 65 26.40 -16.02 -6.54
N ARG A 66 26.64 -15.52 -5.34
CA ARG A 66 25.79 -15.71 -4.17
C ARG A 66 24.32 -15.30 -4.43
N TYR A 67 24.11 -14.37 -5.32
CA TYR A 67 22.78 -13.87 -5.67
C TYR A 67 21.92 -14.87 -6.48
N PHE A 68 22.52 -15.95 -6.97
CA PHE A 68 21.84 -17.02 -7.69
C PHE A 68 21.93 -18.39 -6.98
N ASP A 69 22.56 -18.42 -5.80
CA ASP A 69 22.66 -19.62 -4.99
C ASP A 69 21.33 -19.89 -4.28
N GLN A 70 20.65 -20.96 -4.66
CA GLN A 70 19.33 -21.32 -4.10
C GLN A 70 19.43 -21.98 -2.72
N HIS A 71 20.64 -22.16 -2.17
CA HIS A 71 20.89 -22.81 -0.88
C HIS A 71 20.18 -24.17 -0.77
N GLU A 72 20.31 -25.00 -1.81
CA GLU A 72 19.65 -26.32 -1.87
C GLU A 72 20.13 -27.26 -0.78
N GLU A 73 21.34 -27.04 -0.24
CA GLU A 73 21.91 -27.77 0.88
C GLU A 73 21.21 -27.51 2.22
N ILE A 74 20.48 -26.40 2.35
CA ILE A 74 19.75 -26.03 3.56
C ILE A 74 18.32 -26.56 3.46
N PRO A 75 17.86 -27.43 4.40
CA PRO A 75 16.48 -27.85 4.45
C PRO A 75 15.52 -26.66 4.54
N ASP A 76 14.38 -26.75 3.87
CA ASP A 76 13.46 -25.63 3.68
C ASP A 76 12.90 -25.06 5.01
N ASP A 77 12.72 -25.93 6.01
CA ASP A 77 12.31 -25.58 7.37
C ASP A 77 13.40 -24.84 8.18
N LYS A 78 14.65 -24.91 7.76
CA LYS A 78 15.79 -24.28 8.43
C LYS A 78 16.27 -23.01 7.77
N LYS A 79 15.77 -22.68 6.58
CA LYS A 79 16.13 -21.46 5.88
C LYS A 79 15.72 -20.22 6.66
N ARG A 80 16.63 -19.24 6.74
CA ARG A 80 16.39 -17.94 7.37
C ARG A 80 15.79 -17.02 6.33
N ARG A 81 14.50 -16.74 6.47
CA ARG A 81 13.74 -15.94 5.51
C ARG A 81 13.53 -14.51 6.03
N GLY A 82 13.86 -13.55 5.19
CA GLY A 82 13.55 -12.15 5.43
C GLY A 82 12.32 -11.70 4.63
N TYR A 83 11.32 -11.14 5.28
CA TYR A 83 10.13 -10.62 4.64
C TYR A 83 10.11 -9.09 4.73
N ILE A 84 10.26 -8.40 3.60
CA ILE A 84 10.06 -6.96 3.50
C ILE A 84 8.57 -6.72 3.29
N VAL A 85 7.90 -6.12 4.27
CA VAL A 85 6.45 -5.90 4.23
C VAL A 85 6.17 -4.41 4.06
N ILE A 86 5.52 -4.05 2.95
CA ILE A 86 5.21 -2.65 2.64
C ILE A 86 3.76 -2.34 3.00
N THR A 87 3.57 -1.55 4.06
CA THR A 87 2.27 -1.06 4.53
C THR A 87 2.21 0.46 4.46
N ALA A 88 1.05 1.06 4.72
CA ALA A 88 0.91 2.51 4.80
C ALA A 88 1.35 3.08 6.17
N ASP A 89 1.67 4.38 6.17
CA ASP A 89 1.89 5.12 7.42
C ASP A 89 0.57 5.62 8.02
N LYS A 90 -0.51 5.72 7.23
CA LYS A 90 -1.81 6.25 7.65
C LYS A 90 -2.95 5.37 7.17
N GLY A 91 -4.03 5.35 7.93
CA GLY A 91 -5.24 4.59 7.61
C GLY A 91 -6.14 5.22 6.56
N LEU A 92 -7.41 4.84 6.59
CA LEU A 92 -8.47 5.28 5.69
C LEU A 92 -8.25 4.88 4.22
N ALA A 93 -7.49 3.81 3.98
CA ALA A 93 -7.19 3.25 2.67
C ALA A 93 -7.93 1.91 2.42
N GLY A 94 -9.17 1.79 2.87
CA GLY A 94 -9.94 0.56 2.70
C GLY A 94 -9.23 -0.67 3.27
N ALA A 95 -9.21 -1.76 2.51
CA ALA A 95 -8.60 -3.03 2.90
C ALA A 95 -7.08 -3.11 2.60
N TYR A 96 -6.46 -2.06 2.04
CA TYR A 96 -5.06 -2.05 1.61
C TYR A 96 -4.10 -2.64 2.66
N ASN A 97 -4.07 -2.06 3.87
CA ASN A 97 -3.17 -2.55 4.92
C ASN A 97 -3.55 -3.95 5.41
N HIS A 98 -4.85 -4.22 5.54
CA HIS A 98 -5.33 -5.50 6.04
C HIS A 98 -4.87 -6.66 5.17
N ASN A 99 -4.94 -6.53 3.85
CA ASN A 99 -4.58 -7.60 2.93
C ASN A 99 -3.08 -7.95 3.00
N VAL A 100 -2.22 -6.92 3.01
CA VAL A 100 -0.75 -7.11 3.11
C VAL A 100 -0.38 -7.68 4.48
N ILE A 101 -0.95 -7.13 5.55
CA ILE A 101 -0.68 -7.59 6.92
C ILE A 101 -1.11 -9.05 7.11
N LYS A 102 -2.30 -9.41 6.63
CA LYS A 102 -2.81 -10.78 6.70
C LYS A 102 -1.86 -11.76 6.00
N MET A 103 -1.47 -11.47 4.76
CA MET A 103 -0.53 -12.30 4.00
C MET A 103 0.81 -12.45 4.73
N ALA A 104 1.37 -11.35 5.24
CA ALA A 104 2.64 -11.37 5.95
C ALA A 104 2.56 -12.17 7.27
N HIS A 105 1.45 -12.06 7.99
CA HIS A 105 1.22 -12.79 9.23
C HIS A 105 1.14 -14.30 8.99
N GLU A 106 0.35 -14.73 8.01
CA GLU A 106 0.21 -16.14 7.63
C GLU A 106 1.53 -16.76 7.19
N LEU A 107 2.37 -16.02 6.48
CA LEU A 107 3.69 -16.49 6.04
C LEU A 107 4.71 -16.54 7.18
N PHE A 108 4.66 -15.57 8.08
CA PHE A 108 5.57 -15.53 9.21
C PHE A 108 5.35 -16.71 10.18
N GLU A 109 4.09 -17.11 10.40
CA GLU A 109 3.74 -18.24 11.26
C GLU A 109 4.19 -19.61 10.70
N GLN A 110 4.49 -19.71 9.40
CA GLN A 110 4.89 -20.96 8.74
C GLN A 110 6.36 -21.34 8.96
N GLY A 111 7.19 -20.48 9.55
CA GLY A 111 8.61 -20.75 9.74
C GLY A 111 9.17 -20.21 11.05
N GLU A 112 10.09 -20.95 11.66
CA GLU A 112 10.69 -20.58 12.95
C GLU A 112 11.81 -19.54 12.83
N ASN A 113 12.44 -19.41 11.64
CA ASN A 113 13.62 -18.55 11.42
C ASN A 113 13.30 -17.33 10.53
N ASN A 114 12.09 -16.81 10.65
CA ASN A 114 11.62 -15.67 9.84
C ASN A 114 11.95 -14.35 10.50
N LYS A 115 12.42 -13.36 9.71
CA LYS A 115 12.64 -11.97 10.14
C LYS A 115 11.70 -11.03 9.38
N LEU A 116 11.06 -10.08 10.07
CA LEU A 116 10.18 -9.07 9.49
C LEU A 116 10.87 -7.71 9.37
N PHE A 117 10.87 -7.17 8.17
CA PHE A 117 11.36 -5.85 7.82
C PHE A 117 10.20 -4.98 7.36
N VAL A 118 9.61 -4.21 8.26
CA VAL A 118 8.35 -3.51 8.00
C VAL A 118 8.59 -2.07 7.56
N VAL A 119 8.15 -1.75 6.35
CA VAL A 119 8.06 -0.39 5.83
C VAL A 119 6.64 0.12 6.07
N GLY A 120 6.51 1.29 6.70
CA GLY A 120 5.22 1.88 7.06
C GLY A 120 4.83 1.66 8.52
N GLU A 121 4.23 2.69 9.09
CA GLU A 121 3.96 2.77 10.52
C GLU A 121 2.84 1.82 10.97
N LEU A 122 1.78 1.65 10.15
CA LEU A 122 0.64 0.80 10.53
C LEU A 122 0.99 -0.67 10.66
N GLY A 123 1.80 -1.19 9.72
CA GLY A 123 2.27 -2.57 9.82
C GLY A 123 3.17 -2.78 11.03
N ARG A 124 4.08 -1.82 11.29
CA ARG A 124 4.96 -1.89 12.47
C ARG A 124 4.17 -1.94 13.76
N GLN A 125 3.19 -1.04 13.92
CA GLN A 125 2.32 -1.03 15.10
C GLN A 125 1.54 -2.33 15.26
N TYR A 126 1.03 -2.88 14.16
CA TYR A 126 0.30 -4.14 14.18
C TYR A 126 1.19 -5.31 14.64
N PHE A 127 2.32 -5.56 13.97
CA PHE A 127 3.18 -6.70 14.27
C PHE A 127 3.80 -6.60 15.66
N THR A 128 4.19 -5.41 16.10
CA THR A 128 4.69 -5.18 17.47
C THR A 128 3.60 -5.49 18.51
N LYS A 129 2.34 -5.12 18.26
CA LYS A 129 1.22 -5.41 19.16
C LYS A 129 0.91 -6.90 19.25
N GLU A 130 1.04 -7.62 18.14
CA GLU A 130 0.89 -9.09 18.09
C GLU A 130 2.09 -9.83 18.70
N GLY A 131 3.13 -9.11 19.13
CA GLY A 131 4.31 -9.72 19.76
C GLY A 131 5.30 -10.34 18.79
N LEU A 132 5.17 -10.05 17.48
CA LEU A 132 6.10 -10.53 16.46
C LEU A 132 7.37 -9.69 16.45
N GLU A 133 8.53 -10.34 16.27
CA GLU A 133 9.81 -9.67 16.24
C GLU A 133 10.00 -8.92 14.90
N VAL A 134 9.93 -7.59 14.98
CA VAL A 134 10.19 -6.69 13.86
C VAL A 134 11.57 -6.09 14.02
N ASP A 135 12.36 -6.03 12.95
CA ASP A 135 13.67 -5.37 12.99
C ASP A 135 13.52 -3.91 13.44
N THR A 136 14.10 -3.58 14.59
CA THR A 136 13.95 -2.27 15.25
C THR A 136 14.74 -1.15 14.58
N GLU A 137 15.76 -1.48 13.80
CA GLU A 137 16.55 -0.52 13.03
C GLU A 137 15.87 -0.17 11.70
N PHE A 138 14.99 -1.04 11.23
CA PHE A 138 14.29 -0.90 9.95
C PHE A 138 13.06 0.02 10.10
N LYS A 139 13.30 1.33 10.27
CA LYS A 139 12.25 2.35 10.47
C LYS A 139 12.07 3.24 9.23
N TYR A 140 11.46 2.70 8.20
CA TYR A 140 11.23 3.45 6.96
C TYR A 140 9.75 3.77 6.77
N THR A 141 9.49 4.99 6.28
CA THR A 141 8.17 5.47 5.88
C THR A 141 7.93 5.24 4.38
N VAL A 142 6.70 4.99 4.00
CA VAL A 142 6.29 4.83 2.59
C VAL A 142 6.07 6.18 1.89
N GLN A 143 5.95 7.27 2.65
CA GLN A 143 5.67 8.58 2.06
C GLN A 143 6.79 9.05 1.14
N ASN A 144 6.42 9.51 -0.06
CA ASN A 144 7.35 9.99 -1.09
C ASN A 144 8.48 8.99 -1.42
N PRO A 145 8.16 7.85 -2.01
CA PRO A 145 9.16 6.87 -2.39
C PRO A 145 10.22 7.50 -3.31
N SER A 146 11.50 7.18 -3.06
CA SER A 146 12.64 7.69 -3.82
C SER A 146 13.68 6.60 -3.99
N LEU A 147 14.48 6.69 -5.06
CA LEU A 147 15.61 5.77 -5.30
C LEU A 147 16.61 5.76 -4.14
N HIS A 148 16.83 6.91 -3.49
CA HIS A 148 17.73 6.97 -2.32
C HIS A 148 17.18 6.13 -1.16
N ARG A 149 15.86 6.21 -0.88
CA ARG A 149 15.25 5.41 0.18
C ARG A 149 15.29 3.92 -0.14
N ALA A 150 14.97 3.55 -1.37
CA ALA A 150 15.10 2.16 -1.83
C ALA A 150 16.53 1.65 -1.66
N ARG A 151 17.54 2.48 -1.99
CA ARG A 151 18.96 2.14 -1.80
C ARG A 151 19.31 1.83 -0.34
N VAL A 152 18.89 2.67 0.59
CA VAL A 152 19.14 2.46 2.03
C VAL A 152 18.50 1.15 2.52
N ILE A 153 17.29 0.86 2.06
CA ILE A 153 16.61 -0.42 2.35
C ILE A 153 17.39 -1.58 1.74
N THR A 154 17.79 -1.45 0.48
CA THR A 154 18.54 -2.49 -0.25
C THR A 154 19.89 -2.76 0.42
N GLU A 155 20.64 -1.74 0.78
CA GLU A 155 21.95 -1.87 1.44
C GLU A 155 21.82 -2.66 2.75
N ARG A 156 20.80 -2.37 3.57
CA ARG A 156 20.57 -3.10 4.81
C ARG A 156 20.21 -4.57 4.57
N ILE A 157 19.34 -4.85 3.61
CA ILE A 157 18.94 -6.24 3.27
C ILE A 157 20.10 -7.02 2.67
N LEU A 158 20.88 -6.39 1.77
CA LEU A 158 22.04 -7.04 1.16
C LEU A 158 23.18 -7.28 2.19
N GLU A 159 23.34 -6.39 3.17
CA GLU A 159 24.28 -6.60 4.28
C GLU A 159 23.94 -7.90 5.03
N LEU A 160 22.68 -8.06 5.45
CA LEU A 160 22.22 -9.26 6.16
C LEU A 160 22.34 -10.53 5.29
N TYR A 161 21.98 -10.43 4.01
CA TYR A 161 22.10 -11.52 3.06
C TYR A 161 23.57 -11.91 2.81
N ASN A 162 24.45 -10.94 2.61
CA ASN A 162 25.89 -11.16 2.38
C ASN A 162 26.61 -11.71 3.61
N ASN A 163 26.12 -11.38 4.82
CA ASN A 163 26.64 -11.91 6.09
C ASN A 163 26.08 -13.31 6.43
N ASN A 164 25.33 -13.92 5.52
CA ASN A 164 24.63 -15.19 5.74
C ASN A 164 23.71 -15.16 6.98
N GLU A 165 23.07 -14.01 7.26
CA GLU A 165 21.99 -13.92 8.25
C GLU A 165 20.62 -14.20 7.63
N LEU A 166 20.51 -14.10 6.31
CA LEU A 166 19.34 -14.42 5.51
C LEU A 166 19.76 -15.35 4.37
N ASP A 167 18.99 -16.41 4.14
CA ASP A 167 19.17 -17.34 3.02
C ASP A 167 18.21 -17.00 1.88
N GLU A 168 17.03 -16.46 2.21
CA GLU A 168 16.02 -16.03 1.23
C GLU A 168 15.43 -14.68 1.66
N VAL A 169 15.13 -13.83 0.68
CA VAL A 169 14.48 -12.55 0.89
C VAL A 169 13.24 -12.45 0.03
N TYR A 170 12.13 -12.12 0.65
CA TYR A 170 10.84 -11.89 0.00
C TYR A 170 10.38 -10.46 0.21
N ILE A 171 9.60 -9.95 -0.73
CA ILE A 171 8.92 -8.66 -0.60
C ILE A 171 7.42 -8.87 -0.72
N ILE A 172 6.67 -8.32 0.23
CA ILE A 172 5.20 -8.36 0.25
C ILE A 172 4.72 -6.93 0.08
N TYR A 173 4.01 -6.70 -0.99
CA TYR A 173 3.54 -5.38 -1.38
C TYR A 173 2.19 -5.48 -2.10
N THR A 174 1.53 -4.34 -2.31
CA THR A 174 0.28 -4.31 -3.08
C THR A 174 0.57 -3.91 -4.51
N LYS A 175 0.24 -4.79 -5.43
CA LYS A 175 0.26 -4.56 -6.87
C LYS A 175 -1.09 -4.04 -7.34
N MET A 176 -1.05 -3.10 -8.25
CA MET A 176 -2.24 -2.57 -8.90
C MET A 176 -2.40 -3.21 -10.28
N GLU A 177 -3.33 -4.14 -10.41
CA GLU A 177 -3.66 -4.72 -11.71
C GLU A 177 -4.43 -3.74 -12.59
N ASN A 178 -5.37 -3.03 -11.99
CA ASN A 178 -6.14 -1.96 -12.62
C ASN A 178 -6.65 -0.99 -11.55
N SER A 179 -7.41 0.04 -11.96
CA SER A 179 -7.93 1.05 -11.02
C SER A 179 -8.92 0.50 -9.99
N PHE A 180 -9.46 -0.71 -10.18
CA PHE A 180 -10.46 -1.33 -9.30
C PHE A 180 -9.93 -2.56 -8.57
N SER A 181 -8.86 -3.20 -9.08
CA SER A 181 -8.26 -4.40 -8.51
C SER A 181 -6.85 -4.11 -8.02
N MET A 182 -6.65 -4.37 -6.73
CA MET A 182 -5.37 -4.25 -6.05
C MET A 182 -5.21 -5.49 -5.19
N GLU A 183 -4.11 -6.20 -5.40
CA GLU A 183 -3.85 -7.46 -4.71
C GLU A 183 -2.52 -7.40 -3.95
N ALA A 184 -2.52 -7.98 -2.76
CA ALA A 184 -1.28 -8.21 -2.05
C ALA A 184 -0.53 -9.34 -2.75
N GLU A 185 0.72 -9.11 -3.10
CA GLU A 185 1.59 -10.07 -3.79
C GLU A 185 2.87 -10.29 -2.99
N MET A 186 3.32 -11.52 -2.96
CA MET A 186 4.64 -11.87 -2.45
C MET A 186 5.54 -12.25 -3.62
N MET A 187 6.73 -11.66 -3.66
CA MET A 187 7.77 -12.01 -4.63
C MET A 187 9.07 -12.37 -3.94
N LYS A 188 9.74 -13.39 -4.45
CA LYS A 188 11.11 -13.72 -4.04
C LYS A 188 12.07 -12.71 -4.65
N LEU A 189 12.81 -12.01 -3.79
CA LEU A 189 13.75 -10.99 -4.19
C LEU A 189 15.17 -11.55 -4.28
N LEU A 190 15.54 -12.44 -3.38
CA LEU A 190 16.81 -13.14 -3.34
C LEU A 190 16.64 -14.57 -2.79
N PRO A 191 17.44 -15.52 -3.25
CA PRO A 191 18.29 -15.45 -4.44
C PRO A 191 17.46 -15.32 -5.72
N LEU A 192 18.07 -14.72 -6.75
CA LEU A 192 17.46 -14.61 -8.08
C LEU A 192 17.42 -15.97 -8.77
N VAL A 193 16.39 -16.20 -9.54
CA VAL A 193 16.21 -17.40 -10.35
C VAL A 193 16.76 -17.14 -11.76
N LYS A 194 17.76 -17.91 -12.19
CA LYS A 194 18.41 -17.70 -13.49
C LYS A 194 17.45 -17.82 -14.67
N GLU A 195 16.47 -18.72 -14.55
CA GLU A 195 15.45 -18.99 -15.56
C GLU A 195 14.58 -17.76 -15.86
N ASP A 196 14.37 -16.89 -14.89
CA ASP A 196 13.59 -15.65 -15.06
C ASP A 196 14.27 -14.64 -15.99
N PHE A 197 15.57 -14.79 -16.20
CA PHE A 197 16.37 -13.93 -17.07
C PHE A 197 16.66 -14.57 -18.44
N MET A 198 16.58 -15.88 -18.59
CA MET A 198 16.96 -16.58 -19.80
C MET A 198 15.93 -16.47 -20.95
N GLY A 199 14.67 -16.14 -20.68
CA GLY A 199 13.58 -16.12 -21.65
C GLY A 199 13.15 -14.75 -22.19
N LYS A 200 13.63 -13.66 -21.62
CA LYS A 200 13.05 -12.32 -21.82
C LYS A 200 13.84 -11.39 -22.76
N ALA A 201 14.99 -11.79 -23.26
CA ALA A 201 15.73 -10.95 -24.19
C ALA A 201 15.27 -11.18 -25.63
N PRO A 202 15.11 -10.12 -26.46
CA PRO A 202 14.91 -10.27 -27.89
C PRO A 202 16.03 -11.14 -28.47
N VAL A 203 15.66 -12.11 -29.30
CA VAL A 203 16.60 -13.00 -29.99
C VAL A 203 17.26 -12.24 -31.14
N ASP A 204 17.80 -11.07 -30.90
CA ASP A 204 18.67 -10.41 -31.85
C ASP A 204 20.06 -11.03 -31.70
N ILE A 205 20.29 -11.98 -32.56
CA ILE A 205 21.42 -12.89 -32.66
C ILE A 205 22.63 -12.16 -33.29
N TYR A 206 23.09 -11.13 -32.63
CA TYR A 206 24.47 -10.71 -32.82
C TYR A 206 25.30 -11.20 -31.66
N GLN A 207 26.33 -11.98 -31.93
CA GLN A 207 27.39 -12.32 -30.97
C GLN A 207 28.07 -11.00 -30.57
N GLU A 208 27.47 -10.31 -29.62
CA GLU A 208 28.14 -9.15 -29.00
C GLU A 208 29.31 -9.69 -28.16
N GLU A 209 30.52 -9.46 -28.63
CA GLU A 209 31.70 -9.60 -27.76
C GLU A 209 31.60 -8.55 -26.68
N ILE A 210 31.27 -8.98 -25.44
CA ILE A 210 31.36 -8.09 -24.29
C ILE A 210 32.85 -7.94 -23.97
N LYS A 211 33.42 -6.79 -24.33
CA LYS A 211 34.78 -6.39 -23.92
C LYS A 211 34.64 -5.68 -22.57
N ALA A 212 35.16 -6.30 -21.51
CA ALA A 212 35.18 -5.73 -20.18
C ALA A 212 36.62 -5.82 -19.64
N ASP A 213 37.06 -4.76 -18.95
CA ASP A 213 38.36 -4.71 -18.28
C ASP A 213 38.37 -5.52 -16.98
N THR A 214 37.20 -6.03 -16.55
CA THR A 214 37.02 -6.84 -15.35
C THR A 214 36.34 -8.18 -15.69
N THR A 215 36.31 -9.10 -14.73
CA THR A 215 35.62 -10.38 -14.94
C THR A 215 34.12 -10.17 -15.05
N MET A 216 33.46 -10.96 -15.91
CA MET A 216 31.98 -10.93 -16.04
C MET A 216 31.28 -11.19 -14.70
N GLN A 217 31.92 -11.94 -13.80
CA GLN A 217 31.41 -12.22 -12.47
C GLN A 217 31.43 -10.97 -11.58
N ASP A 218 32.52 -10.16 -11.65
CA ASP A 218 32.57 -8.90 -10.92
C ASP A 218 31.50 -7.92 -11.39
N ILE A 219 31.19 -7.95 -12.69
CA ILE A 219 30.10 -7.14 -13.26
C ILE A 219 28.75 -7.58 -12.66
N LEU A 220 28.47 -8.88 -12.55
CA LEU A 220 27.26 -9.39 -11.92
C LEU A 220 27.14 -8.94 -10.45
N GLU A 221 28.23 -9.01 -9.69
CA GLU A 221 28.25 -8.58 -8.27
C GLU A 221 27.90 -7.07 -8.12
N HIS A 222 28.08 -6.27 -9.17
CA HIS A 222 27.72 -4.85 -9.16
C HIS A 222 26.36 -4.56 -9.77
N VAL A 223 25.93 -5.33 -10.76
CA VAL A 223 24.64 -5.10 -11.47
C VAL A 223 23.47 -5.63 -10.65
N VAL A 224 23.60 -6.79 -9.99
CA VAL A 224 22.51 -7.40 -9.22
C VAL A 224 22.04 -6.51 -8.06
N PRO A 225 22.91 -5.90 -7.22
CA PRO A 225 22.45 -4.95 -6.19
C PRO A 225 21.65 -3.78 -6.76
N ASN A 226 22.03 -3.26 -7.92
CA ASN A 226 21.28 -2.19 -8.57
C ASN A 226 19.92 -2.67 -9.10
N TYR A 227 19.83 -3.90 -9.60
CA TYR A 227 18.57 -4.51 -9.99
C TYR A 227 17.65 -4.70 -8.79
N VAL A 228 18.15 -5.24 -7.66
CA VAL A 228 17.40 -5.38 -6.41
C VAL A 228 16.91 -4.04 -5.89
N ASN A 229 17.78 -3.01 -5.91
CA ASN A 229 17.40 -1.64 -5.56
C ASN A 229 16.27 -1.12 -6.43
N GLY A 230 16.35 -1.39 -7.71
CA GLY A 230 15.31 -1.04 -8.66
C GLY A 230 13.98 -1.70 -8.37
N PHE A 231 14.04 -2.98 -8.06
CA PHE A 231 12.85 -3.74 -7.73
C PHE A 231 12.17 -3.21 -6.44
N ILE A 232 12.95 -3.00 -5.37
CA ILE A 232 12.45 -2.41 -4.12
C ILE A 232 11.83 -1.03 -4.37
N TYR A 233 12.48 -0.20 -5.21
CA TYR A 233 11.93 1.10 -5.57
C TYR A 233 10.58 0.96 -6.31
N GLY A 234 10.49 0.06 -7.29
CA GLY A 234 9.24 -0.23 -8.00
C GLY A 234 8.13 -0.65 -7.05
N ALA A 235 8.41 -1.60 -6.15
CA ALA A 235 7.45 -2.07 -5.15
C ALA A 235 6.99 -0.96 -4.19
N LEU A 236 7.90 -0.07 -3.76
CA LEU A 236 7.56 1.09 -2.92
C LEU A 236 6.64 2.07 -3.65
N VAL A 237 6.92 2.37 -4.91
CA VAL A 237 6.11 3.31 -5.71
C VAL A 237 4.75 2.71 -6.04
N GLU A 238 4.72 1.44 -6.41
CA GLU A 238 3.49 0.73 -6.73
C GLU A 238 2.58 0.57 -5.50
N SER A 239 3.15 0.20 -4.36
CA SER A 239 2.43 0.18 -3.07
C SER A 239 1.87 1.55 -2.71
N PHE A 240 2.66 2.61 -2.89
CA PHE A 240 2.21 3.97 -2.64
C PHE A 240 1.07 4.39 -3.58
N ALA A 241 1.14 4.03 -4.86
CA ALA A 241 0.07 4.28 -5.82
C ALA A 241 -1.21 3.50 -5.44
N SER A 242 -1.06 2.22 -5.07
CA SER A 242 -2.16 1.35 -4.63
C SER A 242 -2.82 1.84 -3.33
N GLU A 243 -2.02 2.29 -2.34
CA GLU A 243 -2.52 2.92 -1.13
C GLU A 243 -3.41 4.13 -1.43
N HIS A 244 -2.93 5.03 -2.30
CA HIS A 244 -3.67 6.23 -2.66
C HIS A 244 -4.89 5.93 -3.52
N ASN A 245 -4.84 4.91 -4.39
CA ASN A 245 -6.02 4.44 -5.13
C ASN A 245 -7.09 3.86 -4.20
N SER A 246 -6.69 2.98 -3.28
CA SER A 246 -7.59 2.44 -2.25
C SER A 246 -8.23 3.54 -1.40
N ARG A 247 -7.44 4.52 -0.99
CA ARG A 247 -7.95 5.67 -0.22
C ARG A 247 -8.91 6.51 -1.04
N MET A 248 -8.61 6.76 -2.31
CA MET A 248 -9.49 7.48 -3.23
C MET A 248 -10.85 6.79 -3.35
N MET A 249 -10.87 5.48 -3.57
CA MET A 249 -12.10 4.70 -3.65
C MET A 249 -12.88 4.70 -2.32
N ALA A 250 -12.20 4.54 -1.19
CA ALA A 250 -12.82 4.58 0.13
C ALA A 250 -13.43 5.96 0.43
N MET A 251 -12.77 7.05 0.06
CA MET A 251 -13.26 8.41 0.25
C MET A 251 -14.43 8.72 -0.68
N GLN A 252 -14.43 8.20 -1.91
CA GLN A 252 -15.57 8.30 -2.83
C GLN A 252 -16.80 7.61 -2.24
N ALA A 253 -16.65 6.35 -1.82
CA ALA A 253 -17.75 5.60 -1.21
C ALA A 253 -18.30 6.29 0.06
N ALA A 254 -17.41 6.81 0.91
CA ALA A 254 -17.79 7.58 2.10
C ALA A 254 -18.57 8.86 1.74
N THR A 255 -18.16 9.57 0.68
CA THR A 255 -18.84 10.78 0.19
C THR A 255 -20.23 10.46 -0.34
N ASP A 256 -20.37 9.37 -1.08
CA ASP A 256 -21.66 8.98 -1.65
C ASP A 256 -22.62 8.49 -0.54
N SER A 257 -22.15 7.71 0.42
CA SER A 257 -22.93 7.35 1.62
C SER A 257 -23.36 8.59 2.43
N ALA A 258 -22.49 9.58 2.55
CA ALA A 258 -22.81 10.83 3.23
C ALA A 258 -23.91 11.62 2.51
N LYS A 259 -23.93 11.65 1.17
CA LYS A 259 -25.02 12.25 0.38
C LYS A 259 -26.36 11.59 0.63
N GLU A 260 -26.40 10.25 0.64
CA GLU A 260 -27.61 9.48 0.93
C GLU A 260 -28.14 9.75 2.35
N MET A 261 -27.23 9.77 3.35
CA MET A 261 -27.59 10.12 4.71
C MET A 261 -28.16 11.54 4.83
N LEU A 262 -27.58 12.52 4.12
CA LEU A 262 -28.08 13.90 4.11
C LEU A 262 -29.47 13.99 3.48
N GLN A 263 -29.73 13.26 2.42
CA GLN A 263 -31.03 13.21 1.78
C GLN A 263 -32.10 12.65 2.73
N THR A 264 -31.79 11.54 3.40
CA THR A 264 -32.68 10.91 4.39
C THR A 264 -32.96 11.86 5.56
N LEU A 265 -31.90 12.46 6.15
CA LEU A 265 -32.04 13.41 7.25
C LEU A 265 -32.80 14.68 6.85
N SER A 266 -32.69 15.13 5.60
CA SER A 266 -33.42 16.29 5.09
C SER A 266 -34.93 16.04 5.07
N ILE A 267 -35.34 14.83 4.63
CA ILE A 267 -36.75 14.41 4.65
C ILE A 267 -37.28 14.33 6.09
N GLU A 268 -36.48 13.71 7.00
CA GLU A 268 -36.86 13.61 8.40
C GLU A 268 -36.95 14.98 9.08
N TYR A 269 -36.00 15.87 8.82
CA TYR A 269 -36.01 17.25 9.31
C TYR A 269 -37.29 17.99 8.90
N ASN A 270 -37.63 17.92 7.62
CA ASN A 270 -38.84 18.59 7.11
C ASN A 270 -40.12 18.03 7.75
N ARG A 271 -40.20 16.69 7.93
CA ARG A 271 -41.34 16.04 8.61
C ARG A 271 -41.48 16.52 10.06
N VAL A 272 -40.35 16.51 10.84
CA VAL A 272 -40.38 16.92 12.25
C VAL A 272 -40.67 18.41 12.37
N ARG A 273 -40.11 19.22 11.48
CA ARG A 273 -40.37 20.67 11.43
C ARG A 273 -41.86 20.96 11.17
N GLN A 274 -42.47 20.28 10.19
CA GLN A 274 -43.88 20.45 9.90
C GLN A 274 -44.77 20.04 11.07
N ALA A 275 -44.46 18.92 11.72
CA ALA A 275 -45.18 18.46 12.92
C ALA A 275 -45.09 19.48 14.06
N ALA A 276 -43.89 20.04 14.29
CA ALA A 276 -43.69 21.07 15.33
C ALA A 276 -44.48 22.34 15.05
N ILE A 277 -44.46 22.81 13.80
CA ILE A 277 -45.27 23.98 13.38
C ILE A 277 -46.76 23.72 13.56
N THR A 278 -47.26 22.54 13.16
CA THR A 278 -48.68 22.16 13.31
C THR A 278 -49.06 22.13 14.79
N GLN A 279 -48.19 21.57 15.63
CA GLN A 279 -48.43 21.54 17.07
C GLN A 279 -48.51 22.98 17.67
N GLN A 280 -47.57 23.86 17.33
CA GLN A 280 -47.58 25.26 17.79
C GLN A 280 -48.86 25.98 17.34
N ILE A 281 -49.28 25.83 16.08
CA ILE A 281 -50.50 26.41 15.58
C ILE A 281 -51.69 25.87 16.39
N THR A 282 -51.77 24.58 16.65
CA THR A 282 -52.84 23.96 17.41
C THR A 282 -52.89 24.47 18.85
N GLU A 283 -51.74 24.63 19.47
CA GLU A 283 -51.65 25.19 20.84
C GLU A 283 -52.11 26.65 20.89
N VAL A 284 -51.70 27.51 19.92
CA VAL A 284 -52.15 28.89 19.85
C VAL A 284 -53.68 28.99 19.62
N ILE A 285 -54.21 28.20 18.70
CA ILE A 285 -55.68 28.18 18.44
C ILE A 285 -56.43 27.65 19.65
N GLY A 286 -55.94 26.60 20.32
CA GLY A 286 -56.50 26.08 21.56
C GLY A 286 -56.50 27.08 22.71
N GLY A 287 -55.38 27.82 22.89
CA GLY A 287 -55.26 28.90 23.86
C GLY A 287 -56.21 30.05 23.58
N ALA A 288 -56.32 30.48 22.35
CA ALA A 288 -57.29 31.54 21.95
C ALA A 288 -58.73 31.15 22.19
N LYS A 289 -59.12 29.91 21.86
CA LYS A 289 -60.47 29.39 22.17
C LYS A 289 -60.74 29.31 23.68
N ALA A 290 -59.80 28.93 24.48
CA ALA A 290 -59.93 28.85 25.94
C ALA A 290 -60.11 30.27 26.56
N GLN A 291 -59.34 31.27 26.08
CA GLN A 291 -59.50 32.65 26.50
C GLN A 291 -60.86 33.27 26.14
N LYS A 292 -61.36 32.98 24.93
CA LYS A 292 -62.73 33.41 24.52
C LYS A 292 -63.83 32.81 25.39
N LYS A 293 -63.67 31.54 25.83
CA LYS A 293 -64.62 30.90 26.79
C LYS A 293 -64.58 31.53 28.17
N LYS A 294 -63.40 31.93 28.66
CA LYS A 294 -63.23 32.64 29.95
C LYS A 294 -63.85 34.07 29.96
N LYS A 295 -63.87 34.77 28.84
CA LYS A 295 -64.45 36.11 28.73
C LYS A 295 -65.97 36.08 28.54
N LYS A 296 -66.64 34.94 28.34
CA LYS A 296 -68.07 34.74 28.20
C LYS A 296 -68.73 34.17 29.46
N LYS A 297 -67.97 33.91 30.52
CA LYS A 297 -68.45 33.69 31.88
C LYS A 297 -68.15 34.95 32.72
#